data_427d9621cdc1d2a5b8ae139716d85f42
#
_entry.id   427d9621cdc1d2a5b8ae139716d85f42
#
_cell.length_a   1.000
_cell.length_b   1.000
_cell.length_c   1.000
_cell.angle_alpha   90.00
_cell.angle_beta   90.00
_cell.angle_gamma   90.00
#
_symmetry.space_group_name_H-M   'P 1'
#
loop_
_entity.id
_entity.type
_entity.pdbx_description
1 polymer ?
#
loop_
_entity_poly.entity_id
_entity_poly.type
_entity_poly.pdbx_seq_one_letter_code
_entity_poly.pdbx_strand_id
1 'polypeptide(L)'
;GIYVYGKEWSRYFADDAYCMAPVDQYVTAIRVTLHNQPEDLSGTVSYKVNLSGTGWLDWMEDNQTAGDESTELPLEAMCIKLTGELAEYYDVLYSVLQEGKWTDWVQNGEEAGVSGAGKRLDGIRISVVKKQAGAVSYAGNIDPGRPMVALTYDDGPTRAVTPRILELLRENDARATFFMVGNRVTAHRDLVAQMVDLGCEVANHTYDHKLMDKVDPGEMTRQLEMTNQVISNACGVSPVLMRPCGGNRSDAGMMAVGAISMPAILWSVDTLDWKTRDAQKTIQNVLDNVKDGDIILMHDLYDTTAEASETIIPELIGRGYQLVTVSELASYRGGMLPGRTYGKFRPK
;
A
#
# COMPACT_ATOMS: atom_id res chain seq x y z
N GLY A 1 15.89 -5.43 18.32
CA GLY A 1 17.10 -4.73 18.78
C GLY A 1 18.28 -4.98 17.86
N ILE A 2 19.21 -4.05 17.82
CA ILE A 2 20.51 -4.20 17.13
C ILE A 2 21.64 -4.20 18.14
N TYR A 3 22.73 -4.89 17.80
CA TYR A 3 24.00 -4.87 18.52
C TYR A 3 25.06 -4.18 17.69
N VAL A 4 25.86 -3.34 18.36
CA VAL A 4 27.01 -2.65 17.79
C VAL A 4 28.22 -3.08 18.59
N TYR A 5 29.29 -3.54 17.94
CA TYR A 5 30.50 -4.04 18.60
C TYR A 5 31.04 -3.03 19.64
N GLY A 6 31.37 -3.56 20.81
CA GLY A 6 31.91 -2.75 21.94
C GLY A 6 30.85 -1.88 22.63
N LYS A 7 29.57 -2.07 22.34
CA LYS A 7 28.44 -1.42 22.95
C LYS A 7 27.49 -2.44 23.57
N GLU A 8 26.44 -1.96 24.22
CA GLU A 8 25.33 -2.79 24.68
C GLU A 8 24.27 -2.94 23.57
N TRP A 9 23.40 -3.92 23.73
CA TRP A 9 22.21 -4.05 22.89
C TRP A 9 21.36 -2.78 22.94
N SER A 10 20.87 -2.33 21.81
CA SER A 10 19.85 -1.28 21.78
C SER A 10 18.59 -1.75 22.53
N ARG A 11 17.77 -0.80 22.97
CA ARG A 11 16.38 -1.15 23.33
C ARG A 11 15.69 -1.79 22.10
N TYR A 12 14.60 -2.53 22.35
CA TYR A 12 13.72 -2.96 21.28
C TYR A 12 12.97 -1.76 20.72
N PHE A 13 12.80 -1.75 19.42
CA PHE A 13 12.01 -0.79 18.67
C PHE A 13 10.76 -1.52 18.17
N ALA A 14 9.60 -0.85 18.25
CA ALA A 14 8.35 -1.38 17.73
C ALA A 14 8.30 -1.30 16.20
N ASP A 15 7.30 -1.91 15.61
CA ASP A 15 7.03 -1.85 14.18
C ASP A 15 7.15 -0.45 13.60
N ASP A 16 7.68 -0.36 12.39
CA ASP A 16 7.95 0.86 11.62
C ASP A 16 8.97 1.83 12.23
N ALA A 17 9.50 1.56 13.42
CA ALA A 17 10.52 2.41 14.01
C ALA A 17 11.88 2.23 13.34
N TYR A 18 12.62 3.33 13.27
CA TYR A 18 13.99 3.34 12.77
C TYR A 18 14.94 2.87 13.85
N CYS A 19 15.49 1.67 13.70
CA CYS A 19 16.51 1.13 14.59
C CYS A 19 17.89 1.35 13.94
N MET A 20 18.60 2.40 14.36
CA MET A 20 19.85 2.83 13.75
C MET A 20 21.04 2.68 14.72
N ALA A 21 22.18 2.29 14.18
CA ALA A 21 23.45 2.40 14.89
C ALA A 21 23.81 3.88 15.13
N PRO A 22 24.58 4.21 16.19
CA PRO A 22 25.14 5.54 16.36
C PRO A 22 25.98 5.97 15.15
N VAL A 23 26.17 7.28 14.98
CA VAL A 23 26.98 7.85 13.88
C VAL A 23 28.37 7.18 13.86
N ASP A 24 28.84 6.84 12.66
CA ASP A 24 30.10 6.13 12.39
C ASP A 24 30.20 4.72 12.97
N GLN A 25 29.11 4.16 13.46
CA GLN A 25 29.01 2.77 13.91
C GLN A 25 28.09 1.97 12.97
N TYR A 26 28.10 0.65 13.14
CA TYR A 26 27.35 -0.26 12.28
C TYR A 26 26.83 -1.47 13.07
N VAL A 27 25.91 -2.18 12.49
CA VAL A 27 25.25 -3.34 13.11
C VAL A 27 26.10 -4.59 12.90
N THR A 28 26.39 -5.34 13.98
CA THR A 28 27.08 -6.64 13.92
C THR A 28 26.20 -7.83 14.32
N ALA A 29 25.08 -7.58 15.01
CA ALA A 29 24.07 -8.59 15.30
C ALA A 29 22.67 -7.97 15.47
N ILE A 30 21.66 -8.80 15.28
CA ILE A 30 20.24 -8.41 15.47
C ILE A 30 19.51 -9.45 16.32
N ARG A 31 18.43 -8.99 16.99
CA ARG A 31 17.39 -9.82 17.60
C ARG A 31 16.03 -9.27 17.19
N VAL A 32 15.17 -10.16 16.73
CA VAL A 32 13.79 -9.85 16.36
C VAL A 32 12.86 -10.73 17.17
N THR A 33 11.76 -10.15 17.69
CA THR A 33 10.75 -10.88 18.41
C THR A 33 9.38 -10.32 18.10
N LEU A 34 8.36 -11.16 18.13
CA LEU A 34 6.96 -10.77 17.97
C LEU A 34 6.36 -10.42 19.32
N HIS A 35 5.55 -9.36 19.34
CA HIS A 35 4.71 -8.97 20.46
C HIS A 35 3.27 -8.77 19.99
N ASN A 36 2.32 -9.01 20.88
CA ASN A 36 0.89 -8.83 20.63
C ASN A 36 0.36 -9.66 19.43
N GLN A 37 0.98 -10.83 19.18
CA GLN A 37 0.42 -11.72 18.16
C GLN A 37 -0.97 -12.20 18.59
N PRO A 38 -1.89 -12.46 17.62
CA PRO A 38 -3.20 -13.04 17.94
C PRO A 38 -3.06 -14.38 18.67
N GLU A 39 -3.85 -14.56 19.73
CA GLU A 39 -3.78 -15.78 20.57
C GLU A 39 -4.19 -17.05 19.82
N ASP A 40 -4.94 -16.91 18.74
CA ASP A 40 -5.48 -17.97 17.89
C ASP A 40 -4.58 -18.37 16.72
N LEU A 41 -3.44 -17.70 16.53
CA LEU A 41 -2.51 -17.99 15.44
C LEU A 41 -1.15 -18.46 15.95
N SER A 42 -0.74 -19.63 15.50
CA SER A 42 0.59 -20.17 15.77
C SER A 42 1.63 -19.64 14.78
N GLY A 43 2.88 -19.54 15.22
CA GLY A 43 4.00 -19.15 14.36
C GLY A 43 5.03 -18.29 15.08
N THR A 44 6.15 -18.06 14.40
CA THR A 44 7.31 -17.32 14.91
C THR A 44 7.84 -16.36 13.86
N VAL A 45 8.75 -15.46 14.24
CA VAL A 45 9.59 -14.73 13.31
C VAL A 45 10.93 -15.46 13.16
N SER A 46 11.31 -15.75 11.92
CA SER A 46 12.59 -16.38 11.58
C SER A 46 13.42 -15.42 10.74
N TYR A 47 14.71 -15.30 11.05
CA TYR A 47 15.60 -14.34 10.39
C TYR A 47 17.03 -14.86 10.31
N LYS A 48 17.76 -14.40 9.30
CA LYS A 48 19.20 -14.66 9.12
C LYS A 48 19.90 -13.41 8.64
N VAL A 49 21.20 -13.38 8.81
CA VAL A 49 22.04 -12.25 8.39
C VAL A 49 23.24 -12.71 7.59
N ASN A 50 23.75 -11.85 6.74
CA ASN A 50 25.03 -12.01 6.05
C ASN A 50 26.07 -11.20 6.81
N LEU A 51 27.10 -11.88 7.31
CA LEU A 51 28.22 -11.28 8.04
C LEU A 51 29.38 -11.07 7.06
N SER A 52 29.95 -9.87 7.05
CA SER A 52 31.03 -9.51 6.13
C SER A 52 32.22 -10.50 6.24
N GLY A 53 32.69 -10.97 5.09
CA GLY A 53 33.80 -11.94 5.02
C GLY A 53 33.44 -13.38 5.44
N THR A 54 32.30 -13.60 6.08
CA THR A 54 31.85 -14.94 6.53
C THR A 54 30.73 -15.48 5.65
N GLY A 55 29.82 -14.60 5.18
CA GLY A 55 28.66 -14.98 4.37
C GLY A 55 27.38 -15.13 5.20
N TRP A 56 26.39 -15.84 4.65
CA TRP A 56 25.11 -16.09 5.31
C TRP A 56 25.27 -17.04 6.49
N LEU A 57 24.74 -16.62 7.65
CA LEU A 57 24.60 -17.45 8.84
C LEU A 57 23.27 -18.21 8.81
N ASP A 58 23.13 -19.18 9.74
CA ASP A 58 21.90 -19.96 9.88
C ASP A 58 20.68 -19.10 10.27
N TRP A 59 19.48 -19.63 10.01
CA TRP A 59 18.24 -19.04 10.46
C TRP A 59 18.11 -19.10 11.97
N MET A 60 17.77 -17.99 12.58
CA MET A 60 17.44 -17.81 13.98
C MET A 60 15.95 -17.55 14.15
N GLU A 61 15.41 -17.85 15.32
CA GLU A 61 14.01 -17.65 15.64
C GLU A 61 13.85 -16.85 16.93
N ASP A 62 12.76 -16.14 17.03
CA ASP A 62 12.29 -15.39 18.21
C ASP A 62 13.38 -15.04 19.23
N ASN A 63 13.87 -13.81 19.20
CA ASN A 63 14.84 -13.28 20.16
C ASN A 63 16.21 -13.97 20.21
N GLN A 64 16.52 -14.94 19.33
CA GLN A 64 17.86 -15.49 19.22
C GLN A 64 18.80 -14.47 18.53
N THR A 65 20.09 -14.50 18.83
CA THR A 65 21.05 -13.61 18.18
C THR A 65 21.40 -14.11 16.78
N ALA A 66 21.14 -13.28 15.75
CA ALA A 66 21.68 -13.46 14.42
C ALA A 66 22.80 -12.44 14.19
N GLY A 67 23.99 -12.91 13.83
CA GLY A 67 25.22 -12.14 13.77
C GLY A 67 26.22 -12.54 14.84
N ASP A 68 27.19 -11.69 15.13
CA ASP A 68 28.26 -11.98 16.08
C ASP A 68 28.56 -10.79 16.99
N GLU A 69 28.36 -10.98 18.30
CA GLU A 69 28.62 -9.97 19.33
C GLU A 69 30.12 -9.84 19.68
N SER A 70 30.96 -10.81 19.26
CA SER A 70 32.37 -10.90 19.60
C SER A 70 33.31 -10.33 18.54
N THR A 71 32.80 -9.96 17.37
CA THR A 71 33.58 -9.48 16.23
C THR A 71 33.21 -8.06 15.81
N GLU A 72 34.16 -7.40 15.13
CA GLU A 72 33.97 -6.10 14.49
C GLU A 72 33.39 -6.22 13.07
N LEU A 73 33.02 -7.42 12.64
CA LEU A 73 32.53 -7.63 11.28
C LEU A 73 31.11 -7.09 11.14
N PRO A 74 30.86 -6.18 10.18
CA PRO A 74 29.52 -5.65 9.97
C PRO A 74 28.59 -6.68 9.31
N LEU A 75 27.30 -6.53 9.55
CA LEU A 75 26.30 -7.16 8.70
C LEU A 75 26.21 -6.43 7.35
N GLU A 76 25.99 -7.18 6.27
CA GLU A 76 25.82 -6.63 4.91
C GLU A 76 24.42 -6.81 4.37
N ALA A 77 23.71 -7.85 4.80
CA ALA A 77 22.35 -8.13 4.37
C ALA A 77 21.60 -8.93 5.43
N MET A 78 20.28 -8.98 5.29
CA MET A 78 19.41 -9.77 6.14
C MET A 78 18.19 -10.29 5.38
N CYS A 79 17.62 -11.41 5.88
CA CYS A 79 16.32 -11.93 5.47
C CYS A 79 15.48 -12.16 6.70
N ILE A 80 14.18 -11.83 6.61
CA ILE A 80 13.20 -12.09 7.67
C ILE A 80 11.95 -12.73 7.05
N LYS A 81 11.37 -13.72 7.74
CA LYS A 81 10.07 -14.30 7.37
C LYS A 81 9.27 -14.66 8.62
N LEU A 82 7.96 -14.72 8.48
CA LEU A 82 7.08 -15.34 9.45
C LEU A 82 6.97 -16.84 9.15
N THR A 83 6.61 -17.63 10.16
CA THR A 83 6.40 -19.07 10.05
C THR A 83 5.03 -19.45 10.58
N GLY A 84 4.60 -20.72 10.38
CA GLY A 84 3.32 -21.23 10.85
C GLY A 84 2.12 -20.47 10.28
N GLU A 85 1.00 -20.47 11.00
CA GLU A 85 -0.23 -19.80 10.59
C GLU A 85 -0.05 -18.28 10.46
N LEU A 86 0.84 -17.67 11.24
CA LEU A 86 1.15 -16.24 11.08
C LEU A 86 1.56 -15.91 9.65
N ALA A 87 2.34 -16.78 8.99
CA ALA A 87 2.76 -16.57 7.60
C ALA A 87 1.60 -16.66 6.60
N GLU A 88 0.46 -17.23 6.96
CA GLU A 88 -0.74 -17.26 6.11
C GLU A 88 -1.51 -15.95 6.16
N TYR A 89 -1.52 -15.28 7.32
CA TYR A 89 -2.32 -14.09 7.59
C TYR A 89 -1.53 -12.78 7.62
N TYR A 90 -0.19 -12.83 7.70
CA TYR A 90 0.67 -11.65 7.81
C TYR A 90 1.86 -11.74 6.86
N ASP A 91 2.29 -10.57 6.38
CA ASP A 91 3.57 -10.36 5.70
C ASP A 91 4.52 -9.61 6.64
N VAL A 92 5.81 -9.93 6.59
CA VAL A 92 6.85 -9.14 7.22
C VAL A 92 7.62 -8.38 6.15
N LEU A 93 7.62 -7.06 6.27
CA LEU A 93 8.32 -6.12 5.39
C LEU A 93 9.53 -5.59 6.14
N TYR A 94 10.65 -5.40 5.46
CA TYR A 94 11.85 -4.84 6.07
C TYR A 94 12.73 -4.13 5.06
N SER A 95 13.54 -3.21 5.57
CA SER A 95 14.48 -2.41 4.79
C SER A 95 15.70 -2.11 5.66
N VAL A 96 16.84 -1.92 5.06
CA VAL A 96 18.09 -1.63 5.75
C VAL A 96 18.68 -0.28 5.33
N LEU A 97 19.42 0.34 6.23
CA LEU A 97 20.18 1.56 5.97
C LEU A 97 21.59 1.18 5.56
N GLN A 98 21.98 1.52 4.34
CA GLN A 98 23.33 1.34 3.78
C GLN A 98 23.79 2.62 3.09
N GLU A 99 25.04 3.03 3.29
CA GLU A 99 25.62 4.23 2.63
C GLU A 99 24.74 5.48 2.80
N GLY A 100 24.10 5.63 3.96
CA GLY A 100 23.23 6.76 4.30
C GLY A 100 21.87 6.76 3.59
N LYS A 101 21.49 5.66 2.93
CA LYS A 101 20.18 5.52 2.24
C LYS A 101 19.46 4.25 2.68
N TRP A 102 18.16 4.36 2.88
CA TRP A 102 17.31 3.20 3.06
C TRP A 102 17.12 2.48 1.72
N THR A 103 17.34 1.15 1.75
CA THR A 103 17.00 0.29 0.60
C THR A 103 15.49 0.30 0.34
N ASP A 104 15.08 -0.22 -0.80
CA ASP A 104 13.68 -0.54 -0.99
C ASP A 104 13.21 -1.57 0.03
N TRP A 105 11.90 -1.55 0.33
CA TRP A 105 11.29 -2.56 1.16
C TRP A 105 11.30 -3.91 0.42
N VAL A 106 11.68 -4.95 1.14
CA VAL A 106 11.57 -6.35 0.72
C VAL A 106 10.69 -7.10 1.72
N GLN A 107 10.27 -8.33 1.39
CA GLN A 107 9.33 -9.06 2.21
C GLN A 107 9.64 -10.56 2.31
N ASN A 108 9.13 -11.21 3.34
CA ASN A 108 8.95 -12.66 3.45
C ASN A 108 10.14 -13.53 3.04
N GLY A 109 11.34 -13.17 3.48
CA GLY A 109 12.57 -13.93 3.23
C GLY A 109 13.41 -13.42 2.05
N GLU A 110 12.97 -12.37 1.35
CA GLU A 110 13.79 -11.70 0.34
C GLU A 110 15.00 -11.01 0.99
N GLU A 111 16.09 -10.80 0.23
CA GLU A 111 17.29 -10.15 0.74
C GLU A 111 17.12 -8.63 0.84
N ALA A 112 17.32 -8.07 2.04
CA ALA A 112 17.51 -6.63 2.26
C ALA A 112 19.01 -6.34 2.44
N GLY A 113 19.53 -5.36 1.71
CA GLY A 113 20.96 -5.08 1.63
C GLY A 113 21.60 -5.79 0.44
N VAL A 114 22.93 -5.86 0.41
CA VAL A 114 23.68 -6.51 -0.68
C VAL A 114 24.76 -7.38 -0.07
N SER A 115 24.56 -8.68 -0.04
CA SER A 115 25.52 -9.64 0.50
C SER A 115 26.82 -9.69 -0.32
N GLY A 116 27.96 -9.77 0.36
CA GLY A 116 29.28 -9.88 -0.27
C GLY A 116 29.78 -8.61 -0.97
N ALA A 117 29.11 -7.47 -0.76
CA ALA A 117 29.49 -6.21 -1.39
C ALA A 117 30.38 -5.30 -0.52
N GLY A 118 30.69 -5.70 0.70
CA GLY A 118 31.43 -4.87 1.66
C GLY A 118 30.64 -3.66 2.17
N LYS A 119 29.32 -3.65 1.99
CA LYS A 119 28.43 -2.57 2.42
C LYS A 119 27.83 -2.90 3.77
N ARG A 120 28.20 -2.14 4.79
CA ARG A 120 27.72 -2.34 6.16
C ARG A 120 26.26 -1.90 6.35
N LEU A 121 25.58 -2.54 7.27
CA LEU A 121 24.27 -2.10 7.75
C LEU A 121 24.44 -1.06 8.87
N ASP A 122 23.87 0.12 8.66
CA ASP A 122 23.85 1.20 9.65
C ASP A 122 22.51 1.25 10.40
N GLY A 123 21.49 0.53 9.92
CA GLY A 123 20.19 0.46 10.56
C GLY A 123 19.24 -0.53 9.88
N ILE A 124 18.17 -0.84 10.59
CA ILE A 124 17.06 -1.70 10.11
C ILE A 124 15.72 -1.08 10.48
N ARG A 125 14.70 -1.38 9.70
CA ARG A 125 13.30 -1.15 10.02
C ARG A 125 12.49 -2.34 9.55
N ILE A 126 11.48 -2.71 10.34
CA ILE A 126 10.66 -3.89 10.12
C ILE A 126 9.21 -3.48 10.33
N SER A 127 8.30 -4.00 9.51
CA SER A 127 6.86 -3.85 9.67
C SER A 127 6.19 -5.20 9.47
N VAL A 128 5.26 -5.56 10.36
CA VAL A 128 4.40 -6.73 10.20
C VAL A 128 3.01 -6.24 9.82
N VAL A 129 2.58 -6.61 8.63
CA VAL A 129 1.29 -6.17 8.08
C VAL A 129 0.36 -7.38 7.94
N LYS A 130 -0.89 -7.22 8.33
CA LYS A 130 -1.88 -8.26 8.09
C LYS A 130 -2.01 -8.43 6.57
N LYS A 131 -1.83 -9.67 6.10
CA LYS A 131 -2.21 -9.98 4.72
C LYS A 131 -3.67 -9.60 4.58
N GLN A 132 -3.93 -8.80 3.60
CA GLN A 132 -5.30 -8.50 3.27
C GLN A 132 -5.97 -9.85 3.02
N ALA A 133 -6.97 -10.17 3.83
CA ALA A 133 -7.93 -11.21 3.50
C ALA A 133 -8.37 -10.86 2.08
N GLY A 134 -7.97 -11.68 1.12
CA GLY A 134 -7.79 -11.33 -0.26
C GLY A 134 -8.69 -10.18 -0.70
N ALA A 135 -8.15 -9.17 -1.34
CA ALA A 135 -9.00 -8.29 -2.12
C ALA A 135 -10.03 -9.20 -2.73
N VAL A 136 -11.31 -9.02 -2.41
CA VAL A 136 -12.33 -10.00 -2.78
C VAL A 136 -12.09 -10.24 -4.24
N SER A 137 -11.45 -11.40 -4.56
CA SER A 137 -11.15 -11.76 -5.93
C SER A 137 -12.49 -12.09 -6.53
N TYR A 138 -13.16 -11.05 -6.98
CA TYR A 138 -14.35 -11.26 -7.75
C TYR A 138 -13.91 -12.06 -8.97
N ALA A 139 -14.50 -13.23 -9.13
CA ALA A 139 -14.15 -14.26 -10.10
C ALA A 139 -14.49 -13.86 -11.55
N GLY A 140 -14.10 -12.67 -11.95
CA GLY A 140 -13.91 -12.34 -13.36
C GLY A 140 -12.49 -12.75 -13.72
N ASN A 141 -12.34 -13.60 -14.73
CA ASN A 141 -11.04 -14.04 -15.21
C ASN A 141 -10.24 -12.83 -15.74
N ILE A 142 -9.45 -12.19 -14.87
CA ILE A 142 -8.47 -11.20 -15.31
C ILE A 142 -7.37 -11.94 -16.05
N ASP A 143 -7.17 -11.59 -17.31
CA ASP A 143 -6.09 -12.12 -18.13
C ASP A 143 -4.87 -11.19 -18.04
N PRO A 144 -3.78 -11.59 -17.38
CA PRO A 144 -2.58 -10.74 -17.24
C PRO A 144 -1.92 -10.37 -18.56
N GLY A 145 -2.22 -11.13 -19.64
CA GLY A 145 -1.71 -10.87 -20.98
C GLY A 145 -2.45 -9.76 -21.74
N ARG A 146 -3.62 -9.35 -21.25
CA ARG A 146 -4.40 -8.25 -21.84
C ARG A 146 -4.12 -6.93 -21.12
N PRO A 147 -4.28 -5.79 -21.79
CA PRO A 147 -4.11 -4.49 -21.16
C PRO A 147 -5.16 -4.27 -20.05
N MET A 148 -4.70 -3.67 -18.94
CA MET A 148 -5.53 -3.35 -17.77
C MET A 148 -5.41 -1.88 -17.43
N VAL A 149 -6.50 -1.27 -16.95
CA VAL A 149 -6.50 0.08 -16.39
C VAL A 149 -7.41 0.13 -15.16
N ALA A 150 -7.09 1.00 -14.22
CA ALA A 150 -7.92 1.27 -13.06
C ALA A 150 -8.63 2.61 -13.22
N LEU A 151 -9.97 2.57 -13.37
CA LEU A 151 -10.80 3.76 -13.20
C LEU A 151 -10.91 4.06 -11.70
N THR A 152 -10.68 5.31 -11.32
CA THR A 152 -10.78 5.72 -9.92
C THR A 152 -11.64 6.97 -9.77
N TYR A 153 -12.47 6.98 -8.73
CA TYR A 153 -13.38 8.08 -8.43
C TYR A 153 -13.11 8.59 -7.01
N ASP A 154 -12.83 9.89 -6.90
CA ASP A 154 -12.52 10.55 -5.65
C ASP A 154 -13.71 11.35 -5.11
N ASP A 155 -13.66 11.67 -3.82
CA ASP A 155 -14.54 12.60 -3.10
C ASP A 155 -15.96 12.09 -2.80
N GLY A 156 -16.45 11.05 -3.42
CA GLY A 156 -17.77 10.50 -3.16
C GLY A 156 -17.92 9.84 -1.77
N PRO A 157 -19.02 9.09 -1.57
CA PRO A 157 -20.13 8.90 -2.49
C PRO A 157 -21.16 10.05 -2.49
N THR A 158 -21.93 10.17 -3.58
CA THR A 158 -23.05 11.11 -3.68
C THR A 158 -24.31 10.44 -4.24
N ARG A 159 -25.49 10.89 -3.82
CA ARG A 159 -26.77 10.35 -4.31
C ARG A 159 -27.05 10.67 -5.78
N ALA A 160 -26.52 11.77 -6.27
CA ALA A 160 -26.78 12.23 -7.63
C ALA A 160 -25.95 11.48 -8.69
N VAL A 161 -24.71 11.17 -8.38
CA VAL A 161 -23.71 10.74 -9.37
C VAL A 161 -23.29 9.29 -9.19
N THR A 162 -22.94 8.89 -7.96
CA THR A 162 -22.41 7.56 -7.68
C THR A 162 -23.30 6.41 -8.18
N PRO A 163 -24.66 6.42 -8.01
CA PRO A 163 -25.53 5.35 -8.52
C PRO A 163 -25.46 5.18 -10.03
N ARG A 164 -25.31 6.26 -10.80
CA ARG A 164 -25.21 6.20 -12.27
C ARG A 164 -23.92 5.51 -12.69
N ILE A 165 -22.80 5.82 -12.01
CA ILE A 165 -21.51 5.18 -12.28
C ILE A 165 -21.57 3.69 -11.91
N LEU A 166 -22.15 3.33 -10.77
CA LEU A 166 -22.31 1.94 -10.35
C LEU A 166 -23.13 1.12 -11.35
N GLU A 167 -24.21 1.71 -11.88
CA GLU A 167 -25.04 1.04 -12.90
C GLU A 167 -24.23 0.81 -14.19
N LEU A 168 -23.46 1.78 -14.66
CA LEU A 168 -22.60 1.63 -15.83
C LEU A 168 -21.54 0.54 -15.63
N LEU A 169 -20.94 0.47 -14.44
CA LEU A 169 -19.97 -0.58 -14.10
C LEU A 169 -20.63 -1.96 -14.11
N ARG A 170 -21.84 -2.08 -13.53
CA ARG A 170 -22.63 -3.31 -13.52
C ARG A 170 -23.00 -3.78 -14.94
N GLU A 171 -23.49 -2.88 -15.80
CA GLU A 171 -23.91 -3.20 -17.17
C GLU A 171 -22.75 -3.67 -18.06
N ASN A 172 -21.53 -3.25 -17.73
CA ASN A 172 -20.32 -3.55 -18.50
C ASN A 172 -19.42 -4.60 -17.84
N ASP A 173 -19.85 -5.26 -16.77
CA ASP A 173 -19.03 -6.19 -15.96
C ASP A 173 -17.64 -5.60 -15.63
N ALA A 174 -17.64 -4.31 -15.29
CA ALA A 174 -16.45 -3.51 -15.04
C ALA A 174 -16.32 -3.18 -13.56
N ARG A 175 -15.09 -2.93 -13.12
CA ARG A 175 -14.79 -2.53 -11.74
C ARG A 175 -14.03 -1.22 -11.69
N ALA A 176 -14.13 -0.54 -10.55
CA ALA A 176 -13.43 0.70 -10.27
C ALA A 176 -12.99 0.75 -8.81
N THR A 177 -12.13 1.71 -8.45
CA THR A 177 -11.77 2.00 -7.06
C THR A 177 -12.33 3.35 -6.67
N PHE A 178 -13.05 3.40 -5.54
CA PHE A 178 -13.67 4.62 -5.01
C PHE A 178 -12.90 5.11 -3.78
N PHE A 179 -12.23 6.25 -3.89
CA PHE A 179 -11.53 6.92 -2.80
C PHE A 179 -12.49 7.87 -2.09
N MET A 180 -13.07 7.40 -1.01
CA MET A 180 -14.20 8.09 -0.36
C MET A 180 -13.75 9.02 0.76
N VAL A 181 -14.40 10.17 0.84
CA VAL A 181 -14.30 11.09 1.97
C VAL A 181 -15.18 10.58 3.11
N GLY A 182 -14.56 10.29 4.28
CA GLY A 182 -15.17 9.54 5.36
C GLY A 182 -16.48 10.14 5.89
N ASN A 183 -16.57 11.46 6.01
CA ASN A 183 -17.80 12.13 6.50
C ASN A 183 -19.01 11.98 5.58
N ARG A 184 -18.82 11.55 4.33
CA ARG A 184 -19.90 11.27 3.37
C ARG A 184 -20.44 9.85 3.46
N VAL A 185 -19.61 8.91 3.92
CA VAL A 185 -19.93 7.48 3.95
C VAL A 185 -21.18 7.17 4.76
N THR A 186 -21.30 7.73 5.95
CA THR A 186 -22.39 7.41 6.88
C THR A 186 -23.79 7.68 6.30
N ALA A 187 -23.93 8.73 5.48
CA ALA A 187 -25.20 9.08 4.83
C ALA A 187 -25.50 8.24 3.57
N HIS A 188 -24.51 7.45 3.10
CA HIS A 188 -24.59 6.72 1.83
C HIS A 188 -24.14 5.26 1.97
N ARG A 189 -24.38 4.64 3.14
CA ARG A 189 -23.93 3.26 3.44
C ARG A 189 -24.39 2.22 2.41
N ASP A 190 -25.59 2.38 1.91
CA ASP A 190 -26.16 1.52 0.87
C ASP A 190 -25.38 1.58 -0.44
N LEU A 191 -24.89 2.75 -0.83
CA LEU A 191 -24.03 2.89 -2.02
C LEU A 191 -22.66 2.25 -1.79
N VAL A 192 -22.09 2.40 -0.60
CA VAL A 192 -20.81 1.78 -0.25
C VAL A 192 -20.92 0.25 -0.23
N ALA A 193 -22.01 -0.31 0.30
CA ALA A 193 -22.30 -1.74 0.21
C ALA A 193 -22.46 -2.20 -1.24
N GLN A 194 -23.19 -1.45 -2.06
CA GLN A 194 -23.35 -1.75 -3.49
C GLN A 194 -22.03 -1.72 -4.26
N MET A 195 -21.09 -0.82 -3.93
CA MET A 195 -19.74 -0.83 -4.53
C MET A 195 -19.06 -2.19 -4.32
N VAL A 196 -19.09 -2.69 -3.08
CA VAL A 196 -18.49 -4.00 -2.73
C VAL A 196 -19.23 -5.15 -3.41
N ASP A 197 -20.55 -5.14 -3.43
CA ASP A 197 -21.38 -6.17 -4.08
C ASP A 197 -21.07 -6.28 -5.60
N LEU A 198 -20.72 -5.15 -6.24
CA LEU A 198 -20.31 -5.09 -7.65
C LEU A 198 -18.83 -5.41 -7.87
N GLY A 199 -18.08 -5.73 -6.84
CA GLY A 199 -16.66 -6.00 -6.95
C GLY A 199 -15.77 -4.78 -7.08
N CYS A 200 -16.28 -3.60 -6.85
CA CYS A 200 -15.49 -2.38 -6.79
C CYS A 200 -14.69 -2.31 -5.49
N GLU A 201 -13.57 -1.65 -5.54
CA GLU A 201 -12.71 -1.44 -4.38
C GLU A 201 -13.09 -0.15 -3.65
N VAL A 202 -13.22 -0.27 -2.32
CA VAL A 202 -13.45 0.88 -1.43
C VAL A 202 -12.14 1.33 -0.82
N ALA A 203 -11.83 2.62 -0.88
CA ALA A 203 -10.56 3.18 -0.51
C ALA A 203 -10.72 4.50 0.28
N ASN A 204 -9.66 4.91 0.96
CA ASN A 204 -9.64 6.01 1.91
C ASN A 204 -9.20 7.33 1.24
N HIS A 205 -9.97 8.41 1.44
CA HIS A 205 -9.61 9.76 0.99
C HIS A 205 -9.66 10.80 2.13
N THR A 206 -9.21 10.39 3.33
CA THR A 206 -9.30 11.11 4.60
C THR A 206 -10.76 11.36 5.05
N TYR A 207 -10.96 11.79 6.29
CA TYR A 207 -12.31 11.95 6.84
C TYR A 207 -12.97 13.26 6.40
N ASP A 208 -12.24 14.37 6.44
CA ASP A 208 -12.73 15.72 6.12
C ASP A 208 -12.06 16.31 4.86
N HIS A 209 -11.50 15.48 3.97
CA HIS A 209 -10.76 15.92 2.78
C HIS A 209 -9.58 16.84 3.11
N LYS A 210 -8.82 16.52 4.17
CA LYS A 210 -7.69 17.36 4.60
C LYS A 210 -6.42 17.09 3.80
N LEU A 211 -5.74 18.16 3.40
CA LEU A 211 -4.44 18.09 2.76
C LEU A 211 -3.37 17.62 3.74
N MET A 212 -2.53 16.70 3.31
CA MET A 212 -1.54 16.02 4.15
C MET A 212 -0.48 16.97 4.74
N ASP A 213 -0.12 18.04 4.02
CA ASP A 213 0.84 19.07 4.48
C ASP A 213 0.22 20.15 5.38
N LYS A 214 -1.08 20.08 5.63
CA LYS A 214 -1.82 21.05 6.46
C LYS A 214 -2.21 20.51 7.82
N VAL A 215 -1.85 19.28 8.13
CA VAL A 215 -2.15 18.63 9.40
C VAL A 215 -0.90 17.96 9.97
N ASP A 216 -0.84 17.82 11.29
CA ASP A 216 0.21 17.02 11.93
C ASP A 216 0.00 15.51 11.72
N PRO A 217 1.02 14.66 11.94
CA PRO A 217 0.92 13.22 11.73
C PRO A 217 -0.17 12.54 12.56
N GLY A 218 -0.41 12.99 13.79
CA GLY A 218 -1.44 12.44 14.67
C GLY A 218 -2.84 12.72 14.12
N GLU A 219 -3.08 13.94 13.66
CA GLU A 219 -4.34 14.29 12.98
C GLU A 219 -4.50 13.50 11.67
N MET A 220 -3.42 13.29 10.90
CA MET A 220 -3.49 12.49 9.68
C MET A 220 -3.86 11.03 10.00
N THR A 221 -3.22 10.40 10.98
CA THR A 221 -3.58 9.06 11.43
C THR A 221 -5.06 8.99 11.83
N ARG A 222 -5.54 9.95 12.64
CA ARG A 222 -6.94 10.04 13.05
C ARG A 222 -7.90 10.14 11.86
N GLN A 223 -7.58 10.97 10.86
CA GLN A 223 -8.37 11.12 9.64
C GLN A 223 -8.49 9.79 8.86
N LEU A 224 -7.39 9.08 8.76
CA LEU A 224 -7.35 7.79 8.05
C LEU A 224 -8.11 6.69 8.82
N GLU A 225 -7.87 6.55 10.12
CA GLU A 225 -8.55 5.56 10.96
C GLU A 225 -10.06 5.77 11.03
N MET A 226 -10.50 7.01 11.21
CA MET A 226 -11.93 7.35 11.20
C MET A 226 -12.59 6.98 9.86
N THR A 227 -11.91 7.25 8.75
CA THR A 227 -12.43 6.89 7.41
C THR A 227 -12.50 5.40 7.22
N ASN A 228 -11.45 4.65 7.60
CA ASN A 228 -11.46 3.19 7.57
C ASN A 228 -12.62 2.61 8.39
N GLN A 229 -12.83 3.14 9.58
CA GLN A 229 -13.89 2.68 10.47
C GLN A 229 -15.29 2.89 9.88
N VAL A 230 -15.57 4.06 9.32
CA VAL A 230 -16.93 4.34 8.77
C VAL A 230 -17.18 3.54 7.48
N ILE A 231 -16.16 3.30 6.66
CA ILE A 231 -16.25 2.45 5.46
C ILE A 231 -16.49 0.99 5.89
N SER A 232 -15.68 0.45 6.80
CA SER A 232 -15.86 -0.91 7.32
C SER A 232 -17.25 -1.12 7.94
N ASN A 233 -17.74 -0.13 8.69
CA ASN A 233 -19.09 -0.18 9.28
C ASN A 233 -20.20 -0.13 8.23
N ALA A 234 -19.94 0.41 7.04
CA ALA A 234 -20.91 0.51 5.97
C ALA A 234 -21.02 -0.76 5.13
N CYS A 235 -19.92 -1.44 4.85
CA CYS A 235 -19.87 -2.56 3.90
C CYS A 235 -19.18 -3.83 4.41
N GLY A 236 -18.65 -3.84 5.63
CA GLY A 236 -17.93 -4.99 6.19
C GLY A 236 -16.50 -5.18 5.65
N VAL A 237 -16.04 -4.29 4.76
CA VAL A 237 -14.70 -4.35 4.14
C VAL A 237 -13.86 -3.18 4.62
N SER A 238 -12.65 -3.44 5.09
CA SER A 238 -11.70 -2.39 5.47
C SER A 238 -10.93 -1.88 4.25
N PRO A 239 -10.84 -0.56 4.05
CA PRO A 239 -9.96 0.00 3.03
C PRO A 239 -8.51 -0.40 3.24
N VAL A 240 -7.82 -0.63 2.15
CA VAL A 240 -6.42 -1.07 2.13
C VAL A 240 -5.54 -0.10 1.37
N LEU A 241 -6.14 0.84 0.69
CA LEU A 241 -5.52 1.91 -0.08
C LEU A 241 -5.99 3.26 0.45
N MET A 242 -5.10 4.25 0.35
CA MET A 242 -5.51 5.63 0.50
C MET A 242 -5.06 6.46 -0.70
N ARG A 243 -5.75 7.55 -0.97
CA ARG A 243 -5.29 8.61 -1.88
C ARG A 243 -5.17 9.92 -1.12
N PRO A 244 -3.99 10.58 -1.15
CA PRO A 244 -3.85 11.91 -0.58
C PRO A 244 -4.73 12.92 -1.34
N CYS A 245 -5.48 13.75 -0.60
CA CYS A 245 -6.33 14.77 -1.18
C CYS A 245 -5.53 15.72 -2.07
N GLY A 246 -5.99 15.94 -3.31
CA GLY A 246 -5.29 16.73 -4.33
C GLY A 246 -3.90 16.20 -4.69
N GLY A 247 -3.56 14.95 -4.38
CA GLY A 247 -2.22 14.38 -4.57
C GLY A 247 -1.15 14.99 -3.65
N ASN A 248 -1.56 15.78 -2.64
CA ASN A 248 -0.68 16.48 -1.74
C ASN A 248 -0.03 15.51 -0.73
N ARG A 249 1.29 15.57 -0.59
CA ARG A 249 2.08 14.67 0.26
C ARG A 249 3.06 15.45 1.11
N SER A 250 3.28 14.95 2.32
CA SER A 250 4.39 15.36 3.19
C SER A 250 5.07 14.12 3.77
N ASP A 251 6.35 14.19 4.09
CA ASP A 251 7.08 13.05 4.66
C ASP A 251 6.42 12.56 5.94
N ALA A 252 6.03 13.48 6.81
CA ALA A 252 5.34 13.16 8.07
C ALA A 252 3.96 12.50 7.85
N GLY A 253 3.19 12.98 6.86
CA GLY A 253 1.91 12.38 6.49
C GLY A 253 2.08 11.00 5.86
N MET A 254 3.09 10.79 5.03
CA MET A 254 3.40 9.48 4.45
C MET A 254 3.89 8.48 5.50
N MET A 255 4.55 8.94 6.56
CA MET A 255 4.84 8.08 7.72
C MET A 255 3.56 7.61 8.42
N ALA A 256 2.58 8.50 8.60
CA ALA A 256 1.27 8.12 9.16
C ALA A 256 0.53 7.10 8.28
N VAL A 257 0.60 7.25 6.95
CA VAL A 257 0.04 6.29 5.98
C VAL A 257 0.72 4.92 6.11
N GLY A 258 2.05 4.91 6.20
CA GLY A 258 2.83 3.69 6.40
C GLY A 258 2.52 2.99 7.73
N ALA A 259 2.35 3.76 8.81
CA ALA A 259 2.06 3.23 10.14
C ALA A 259 0.73 2.48 10.24
N ILE A 260 -0.24 2.80 9.38
CA ILE A 260 -1.49 2.04 9.26
C ILE A 260 -1.47 1.04 8.09
N SER A 261 -0.27 0.70 7.62
CA SER A 261 -0.02 -0.33 6.60
C SER A 261 -0.67 -0.06 5.24
N MET A 262 -0.85 1.21 4.84
CA MET A 262 -1.44 1.57 3.56
C MET A 262 -0.40 2.08 2.55
N PRO A 263 -0.49 1.73 1.25
CA PRO A 263 0.11 2.48 0.16
C PRO A 263 -0.70 3.73 -0.16
N ALA A 264 -0.03 4.74 -0.72
CA ALA A 264 -0.66 5.95 -1.25
C ALA A 264 -0.80 5.86 -2.77
N ILE A 265 -2.00 6.05 -3.29
CA ILE A 265 -2.31 5.93 -4.70
C ILE A 265 -2.50 7.32 -5.31
N LEU A 266 -1.71 7.62 -6.32
CA LEU A 266 -1.87 8.76 -7.21
C LEU A 266 -2.50 8.29 -8.53
N TRP A 267 -2.24 9.03 -9.60
CA TRP A 267 -2.75 8.75 -10.95
C TRP A 267 -1.69 9.04 -12.00
N SER A 268 -1.90 8.52 -13.19
CA SER A 268 -1.10 8.79 -14.38
C SER A 268 -1.89 9.50 -15.47
N VAL A 269 -3.23 9.48 -15.39
CA VAL A 269 -4.13 10.27 -16.23
C VAL A 269 -5.02 11.11 -15.34
N ASP A 270 -4.80 12.44 -15.35
CA ASP A 270 -5.67 13.43 -14.71
C ASP A 270 -6.69 13.92 -15.74
N THR A 271 -7.95 13.58 -15.55
CA THR A 271 -9.01 13.96 -16.51
C THR A 271 -9.35 15.44 -16.45
N LEU A 272 -8.99 16.14 -15.37
CA LEU A 272 -9.38 17.51 -15.09
C LEU A 272 -10.92 17.72 -15.06
N ASP A 273 -11.69 16.66 -14.81
CA ASP A 273 -13.17 16.71 -14.71
C ASP A 273 -13.63 17.70 -13.65
N TRP A 274 -12.93 17.73 -12.52
CA TRP A 274 -13.14 18.65 -11.40
C TRP A 274 -12.99 20.12 -11.79
N LYS A 275 -12.19 20.42 -12.83
CA LYS A 275 -11.87 21.76 -13.30
C LYS A 275 -12.71 22.17 -14.51
N THR A 276 -12.80 21.29 -15.49
CA THR A 276 -13.47 21.61 -16.78
C THR A 276 -14.97 21.54 -16.71
N ARG A 277 -15.51 20.61 -15.91
CA ARG A 277 -16.96 20.30 -15.84
C ARG A 277 -17.56 20.09 -17.22
N ASP A 278 -16.83 19.37 -18.07
CA ASP A 278 -17.13 19.15 -19.47
C ASP A 278 -16.89 17.66 -19.80
N ALA A 279 -17.98 16.95 -20.06
CA ALA A 279 -17.94 15.49 -20.31
C ALA A 279 -17.07 15.17 -21.54
N GLN A 280 -17.17 15.96 -22.63
CA GLN A 280 -16.41 15.70 -23.84
C GLN A 280 -14.89 15.86 -23.65
N LYS A 281 -14.48 16.87 -22.89
CA LYS A 281 -13.05 17.05 -22.54
C LYS A 281 -12.55 15.93 -21.65
N THR A 282 -13.34 15.48 -20.72
CA THR A 282 -13.04 14.32 -19.85
C THR A 282 -12.84 13.06 -20.71
N ILE A 283 -13.79 12.77 -21.61
CA ILE A 283 -13.72 11.63 -22.55
C ILE A 283 -12.45 11.72 -23.38
N GLN A 284 -12.23 12.85 -24.06
CA GLN A 284 -11.06 13.03 -24.93
C GLN A 284 -9.75 12.86 -24.18
N ASN A 285 -9.65 13.44 -22.97
CA ASN A 285 -8.44 13.34 -22.16
C ASN A 285 -8.13 11.87 -21.82
N VAL A 286 -9.13 11.07 -21.42
CA VAL A 286 -8.92 9.65 -21.15
C VAL A 286 -8.51 8.91 -22.42
N LEU A 287 -9.31 9.01 -23.49
CA LEU A 287 -9.16 8.18 -24.69
C LEU A 287 -7.88 8.48 -25.49
N ASP A 288 -7.34 9.70 -25.39
CA ASP A 288 -6.10 10.12 -26.05
C ASP A 288 -4.85 9.74 -25.25
N ASN A 289 -4.95 9.58 -23.93
CA ASN A 289 -3.77 9.42 -23.07
C ASN A 289 -3.62 8.04 -22.43
N VAL A 290 -4.70 7.26 -22.34
CA VAL A 290 -4.72 5.98 -21.62
C VAL A 290 -3.75 4.97 -22.21
N LYS A 291 -3.02 4.27 -21.32
CA LYS A 291 -2.11 3.16 -21.64
C LYS A 291 -2.27 2.04 -20.63
N ASP A 292 -1.85 0.84 -21.01
CA ASP A 292 -1.83 -0.32 -20.12
C ASP A 292 -1.11 0.00 -18.79
N GLY A 293 -1.78 -0.28 -17.69
CA GLY A 293 -1.30 -0.04 -16.34
C GLY A 293 -1.54 1.38 -15.81
N ASP A 294 -2.35 2.20 -16.48
CA ASP A 294 -2.70 3.52 -15.98
C ASP A 294 -3.75 3.48 -14.87
N ILE A 295 -3.65 4.45 -13.98
CA ILE A 295 -4.66 4.82 -12.99
C ILE A 295 -5.26 6.15 -13.44
N ILE A 296 -6.57 6.18 -13.64
CA ILE A 296 -7.30 7.34 -14.18
C ILE A 296 -8.05 8.02 -13.06
N LEU A 297 -7.78 9.30 -12.82
CA LEU A 297 -8.45 10.13 -11.82
C LEU A 297 -9.73 10.74 -12.39
N MET A 298 -10.83 10.51 -11.70
CA MET A 298 -12.14 11.16 -11.87
C MET A 298 -12.78 11.42 -10.49
N HIS A 299 -13.93 12.08 -10.45
CA HIS A 299 -14.64 12.39 -9.21
C HIS A 299 -16.13 12.07 -9.35
N ASP A 300 -16.68 11.25 -8.45
CA ASP A 300 -18.12 10.91 -8.45
C ASP A 300 -18.99 11.98 -7.73
N LEU A 301 -18.63 13.24 -8.00
CA LEU A 301 -19.33 14.44 -7.54
C LEU A 301 -20.12 15.17 -8.64
N TYR A 302 -19.75 14.92 -9.91
CA TYR A 302 -20.20 15.77 -11.02
C TYR A 302 -20.99 14.97 -12.05
N ASP A 303 -22.17 15.51 -12.44
CA ASP A 303 -23.00 14.90 -13.48
C ASP A 303 -22.22 14.70 -14.78
N THR A 304 -21.35 15.65 -15.11
CA THR A 304 -20.47 15.56 -16.30
C THR A 304 -19.48 14.40 -16.25
N THR A 305 -19.08 13.96 -15.06
CA THR A 305 -18.24 12.77 -14.90
C THR A 305 -19.03 11.49 -15.11
N ALA A 306 -20.28 11.41 -14.62
CA ALA A 306 -21.15 10.28 -14.93
C ALA A 306 -21.46 10.21 -16.43
N GLU A 307 -21.78 11.35 -17.06
CA GLU A 307 -21.98 11.44 -18.52
C GLU A 307 -20.72 10.99 -19.29
N ALA A 308 -19.55 11.42 -18.87
CA ALA A 308 -18.29 10.98 -19.49
C ALA A 308 -18.07 9.45 -19.33
N SER A 309 -18.41 8.90 -18.18
CA SER A 309 -18.28 7.47 -17.89
C SER A 309 -19.16 6.60 -18.79
N GLU A 310 -20.32 7.11 -19.25
CA GLU A 310 -21.20 6.43 -20.23
C GLU A 310 -20.48 6.14 -21.56
N THR A 311 -19.47 6.93 -21.91
CA THR A 311 -18.64 6.72 -23.11
C THR A 311 -17.32 6.03 -22.77
N ILE A 312 -16.65 6.45 -21.71
CA ILE A 312 -15.30 5.97 -21.35
C ILE A 312 -15.32 4.47 -21.07
N ILE A 313 -16.27 3.98 -20.27
CA ILE A 313 -16.32 2.58 -19.86
C ILE A 313 -16.45 1.63 -21.07
N PRO A 314 -17.50 1.72 -21.92
CA PRO A 314 -17.64 0.81 -23.05
C PRO A 314 -16.54 1.01 -24.11
N GLU A 315 -16.04 2.23 -24.30
CA GLU A 315 -14.98 2.48 -25.28
C GLU A 315 -13.65 1.84 -24.86
N LEU A 316 -13.26 1.91 -23.58
CA LEU A 316 -12.05 1.24 -23.09
C LEU A 316 -12.16 -0.28 -23.21
N ILE A 317 -13.32 -0.85 -22.91
CA ILE A 317 -13.59 -2.28 -23.08
C ILE A 317 -13.52 -2.67 -24.57
N GLY A 318 -14.13 -1.85 -25.43
CA GLY A 318 -14.06 -2.03 -26.89
C GLY A 318 -12.64 -1.99 -27.46
N ARG A 319 -11.75 -1.22 -26.86
CA ARG A 319 -10.29 -1.19 -27.15
C ARG A 319 -9.53 -2.37 -26.54
N GLY A 320 -10.19 -3.27 -25.84
CA GLY A 320 -9.60 -4.48 -25.26
C GLY A 320 -9.05 -4.32 -23.85
N TYR A 321 -9.21 -3.16 -23.20
CA TYR A 321 -8.82 -2.99 -21.81
C TYR A 321 -9.74 -3.76 -20.85
N GLN A 322 -9.16 -4.32 -19.81
CA GLN A 322 -9.86 -4.82 -18.65
C GLN A 322 -9.92 -3.69 -17.61
N LEU A 323 -11.12 -3.35 -17.18
CA LEU A 323 -11.35 -2.34 -16.15
C LEU A 323 -11.33 -3.04 -14.79
N VAL A 324 -10.25 -2.86 -14.06
CA VAL A 324 -9.94 -3.56 -12.81
C VAL A 324 -9.77 -2.57 -11.65
N THR A 325 -9.79 -3.06 -10.42
CA THR A 325 -9.46 -2.23 -9.26
C THR A 325 -7.96 -1.91 -9.20
N VAL A 326 -7.57 -0.92 -8.42
CA VAL A 326 -6.14 -0.60 -8.22
C VAL A 326 -5.39 -1.77 -7.60
N SER A 327 -5.97 -2.45 -6.62
CA SER A 327 -5.36 -3.62 -5.98
C SER A 327 -5.20 -4.79 -6.94
N GLU A 328 -6.19 -5.06 -7.81
CA GLU A 328 -6.08 -6.08 -8.86
C GLU A 328 -4.98 -5.72 -9.86
N LEU A 329 -4.97 -4.48 -10.36
CA LEU A 329 -3.94 -4.01 -11.28
C LEU A 329 -2.53 -4.19 -10.68
N ALA A 330 -2.35 -3.78 -9.43
CA ALA A 330 -1.08 -3.91 -8.72
C ALA A 330 -0.67 -5.38 -8.54
N SER A 331 -1.59 -6.28 -8.19
CA SER A 331 -1.28 -7.69 -7.94
C SER A 331 -0.64 -8.39 -9.14
N TYR A 332 -1.07 -8.03 -10.34
CA TYR A 332 -0.50 -8.57 -11.59
C TYR A 332 0.75 -7.82 -12.09
N ARG A 333 1.11 -6.69 -11.47
CA ARG A 333 2.17 -5.79 -11.94
C ARG A 333 3.23 -5.46 -10.88
N GLY A 334 3.42 -6.36 -9.91
CA GLY A 334 4.51 -6.25 -8.94
C GLY A 334 4.13 -5.86 -7.52
N GLY A 335 2.83 -5.68 -7.25
CA GLY A 335 2.34 -5.42 -5.90
C GLY A 335 2.52 -3.98 -5.41
N MET A 336 2.12 -3.74 -4.17
CA MET A 336 2.25 -2.46 -3.47
C MET A 336 2.81 -2.69 -2.07
N LEU A 337 3.56 -1.73 -1.57
CA LEU A 337 4.13 -1.72 -0.23
C LEU A 337 3.56 -0.56 0.59
N PRO A 338 3.31 -0.74 1.89
CA PRO A 338 2.90 0.33 2.79
C PRO A 338 3.85 1.54 2.75
N GLY A 339 3.31 2.74 2.95
CA GLY A 339 4.09 3.96 2.96
C GLY A 339 4.71 4.37 1.62
N ARG A 340 4.47 3.60 0.56
CA ARG A 340 4.93 3.93 -0.81
C ARG A 340 3.83 4.58 -1.63
N THR A 341 4.24 5.30 -2.67
CA THR A 341 3.34 6.01 -3.58
C THR A 341 3.37 5.38 -4.97
N TYR A 342 2.18 5.13 -5.53
CA TYR A 342 2.01 4.53 -6.85
C TYR A 342 1.06 5.37 -7.69
N GLY A 343 1.41 5.67 -8.94
CA GLY A 343 0.56 6.39 -9.89
C GLY A 343 0.22 5.57 -11.14
N LYS A 344 0.85 4.41 -11.32
CA LYS A 344 0.65 3.49 -12.45
C LYS A 344 1.35 2.16 -12.18
N PHE A 345 0.94 1.11 -12.91
CA PHE A 345 1.53 -0.23 -12.85
C PHE A 345 1.77 -0.76 -14.27
N ARG A 346 2.92 -0.51 -14.84
CA ARG A 346 3.26 -0.92 -16.21
C ARG A 346 3.52 -2.43 -16.30
N PRO A 347 3.23 -3.06 -17.46
CA PRO A 347 3.71 -4.42 -17.73
C PRO A 347 5.23 -4.49 -17.58
N LYS A 348 5.70 -5.64 -17.08
CA LYS A 348 7.15 -5.91 -16.99
C LYS A 348 7.72 -6.27 -18.35
#